data_ac5b1b7b716b7328c46a646576d79fc4
#
_entry.id   ac5b1b7b716b7328c46a646576d79fc4
#
_cell.length_a   1.000
_cell.length_b   1.000
_cell.length_c   1.000
_cell.angle_alpha   90.00
_cell.angle_beta   90.00
_cell.angle_gamma   90.00
#
_symmetry.space_group_name_H-M   'P 1'
#
loop_
_entity.id
_entity.type
_entity.pdbx_description
1 polymer ?
#
loop_
_entity_poly.entity_id
_entity_poly.type
_entity_poly.pdbx_seq_one_letter_code
_entity_poly.pdbx_strand_id
1 'polypeptide(L)'
;RIMGKSVATADQMQSYIKRVNPAVPQSVLDMIPFYLTEGKAEGVRGDIAFAQSCLETGNFTFKGSAVTLDQNNFAGIGVTSNGMKGNSWKTPQLGIRAQIQHLKAYASDDPLTGACVDPRFKYVRRNCAEYVEHLGIQENPQHCGWAAGKDYGKKIIQILNNILVEKETAEKGDKGMKYFICVGHANYGGGVISSADGTKYGGVNEYKYNKELAPHVVKWLEKAGHTAVLCIAPEGKLHSLNEEINYFIGEEHKDNYDLAVQLHLNAFNGSAHGTEVYAYNAEGLKVADRICKKLATVWTDRGAQIKTGLYWTRKTKAKAVLIESFFCDNKSDYQ
;
A
#
# COMPACT_ATOMS: atom_id res chain seq x y z
N ARG A 1 -6.90 4.81 22.71
CA ARG A 1 -7.64 3.55 22.63
C ARG A 1 -6.92 2.56 21.72
N ILE A 2 -7.06 1.27 22.03
CA ILE A 2 -6.54 0.15 21.20
C ILE A 2 -7.44 -0.08 19.98
N MET A 3 -8.75 -0.03 20.18
CA MET A 3 -9.71 -0.10 19.07
C MET A 3 -9.74 1.22 18.29
N GLY A 4 -9.90 1.14 16.97
CA GLY A 4 -10.00 2.30 16.08
C GLY A 4 -9.14 2.17 14.81
N LYS A 5 -9.04 3.29 14.08
CA LYS A 5 -8.20 3.37 12.86
C LYS A 5 -6.76 3.72 13.26
N SER A 6 -5.78 3.09 12.60
CA SER A 6 -4.38 3.46 12.70
C SER A 6 -4.17 4.92 12.26
N VAL A 7 -3.27 5.63 12.92
CA VAL A 7 -2.89 7.01 12.58
C VAL A 7 -1.52 7.08 11.93
N ALA A 8 -0.62 6.11 12.21
CA ALA A 8 0.66 6.01 11.52
C ALA A 8 0.48 5.29 10.18
N THR A 9 1.26 5.73 9.18
CA THR A 9 1.35 5.08 7.88
C THR A 9 2.39 3.96 7.87
N ALA A 10 2.33 3.06 6.88
CA ALA A 10 3.36 2.04 6.70
C ALA A 10 4.75 2.66 6.49
N ASP A 11 4.83 3.78 5.77
CA ASP A 11 6.08 4.48 5.49
C ASP A 11 6.70 5.06 6.76
N GLN A 12 5.90 5.66 7.65
CA GLN A 12 6.37 6.12 8.96
C GLN A 12 6.91 4.95 9.81
N MET A 13 6.20 3.82 9.82
CA MET A 13 6.65 2.62 10.55
C MET A 13 7.94 2.04 9.95
N GLN A 14 8.07 1.99 8.62
CA GLN A 14 9.30 1.56 7.95
C GLN A 14 10.46 2.51 8.23
N SER A 15 10.23 3.82 8.20
CA SER A 15 11.24 4.83 8.47
C SER A 15 11.75 4.74 9.90
N TYR A 16 10.83 4.62 10.85
CA TYR A 16 11.17 4.41 12.25
C TYR A 16 12.07 3.20 12.43
N ILE A 17 11.65 2.02 11.91
CA ILE A 17 12.41 0.80 12.14
C ILE A 17 13.77 0.81 11.44
N LYS A 18 13.90 1.37 10.24
CA LYS A 18 15.18 1.55 9.54
C LYS A 18 16.14 2.45 10.34
N ARG A 19 15.63 3.47 11.03
CA ARG A 19 16.43 4.38 11.84
C ARG A 19 16.91 3.72 13.14
N VAL A 20 16.04 3.01 13.85
CA VAL A 20 16.38 2.41 15.15
C VAL A 20 17.06 1.05 15.03
N ASN A 21 16.90 0.36 13.91
CA ASN A 21 17.57 -0.89 13.55
C ASN A 21 18.05 -0.83 12.10
N PRO A 22 19.22 -0.21 11.82
CA PRO A 22 19.73 -0.09 10.46
C PRO A 22 20.00 -1.44 9.76
N ALA A 23 20.14 -2.53 10.53
CA ALA A 23 20.33 -3.89 10.02
C ALA A 23 19.01 -4.67 9.89
N VAL A 24 17.86 -4.00 9.97
CA VAL A 24 16.56 -4.67 9.88
C VAL A 24 16.44 -5.45 8.56
N PRO A 25 16.06 -6.75 8.60
CA PRO A 25 15.87 -7.54 7.39
C PRO A 25 14.76 -6.99 6.49
N GLN A 26 14.92 -7.12 5.17
CA GLN A 26 13.89 -6.71 4.22
C GLN A 26 12.54 -7.39 4.48
N SER A 27 12.54 -8.66 4.89
CA SER A 27 11.34 -9.40 5.26
C SER A 27 10.51 -8.74 6.37
N VAL A 28 11.17 -8.05 7.31
CA VAL A 28 10.47 -7.25 8.34
C VAL A 28 9.82 -6.01 7.73
N LEU A 29 10.50 -5.34 6.81
CA LEU A 29 9.94 -4.18 6.11
C LEU A 29 8.71 -4.58 5.27
N ASP A 30 8.79 -5.72 4.59
CA ASP A 30 7.73 -6.25 3.72
C ASP A 30 6.47 -6.65 4.48
N MET A 31 6.59 -7.03 5.76
CA MET A 31 5.43 -7.43 6.57
C MET A 31 4.72 -6.25 7.25
N ILE A 32 5.33 -5.07 7.33
CA ILE A 32 4.74 -3.91 8.02
C ILE A 32 3.32 -3.56 7.54
N PRO A 33 3.00 -3.59 6.22
CA PRO A 33 1.63 -3.34 5.76
C PRO A 33 0.59 -4.28 6.36
N PHE A 34 0.97 -5.50 6.77
CA PHE A 34 0.02 -6.44 7.38
C PHE A 34 -0.52 -5.96 8.73
N TYR A 35 0.24 -5.17 9.50
CA TYR A 35 -0.28 -4.57 10.73
C TYR A 35 -1.49 -3.67 10.45
N LEU A 36 -1.43 -2.89 9.38
CA LEU A 36 -2.52 -1.98 9.00
C LEU A 36 -3.72 -2.74 8.42
N THR A 37 -3.48 -3.74 7.56
CA THR A 37 -4.56 -4.52 6.94
C THR A 37 -5.28 -5.42 7.94
N GLU A 38 -4.55 -6.16 8.77
CA GLU A 38 -5.14 -7.00 9.80
C GLU A 38 -5.80 -6.16 10.91
N GLY A 39 -5.17 -5.04 11.28
CA GLY A 39 -5.76 -4.09 12.23
C GLY A 39 -7.08 -3.52 11.73
N LYS A 40 -7.14 -3.07 10.47
CA LYS A 40 -8.37 -2.58 9.84
C LYS A 40 -9.46 -3.66 9.81
N ALA A 41 -9.11 -4.89 9.49
CA ALA A 41 -10.05 -6.01 9.41
C ALA A 41 -10.74 -6.28 10.75
N GLU A 42 -10.01 -6.20 11.86
CA GLU A 42 -10.52 -6.48 13.21
C GLU A 42 -10.95 -5.21 13.99
N GLY A 43 -10.81 -4.01 13.40
CA GLY A 43 -11.12 -2.74 14.06
C GLY A 43 -10.10 -2.33 15.12
N VAL A 44 -8.91 -2.90 15.11
CA VAL A 44 -7.79 -2.63 16.03
C VAL A 44 -6.79 -1.68 15.36
N ARG A 45 -6.18 -0.80 16.12
CA ARG A 45 -5.10 0.05 15.66
C ARG A 45 -3.83 -0.77 15.39
N GLY A 46 -3.55 -1.05 14.12
CA GLY A 46 -2.37 -1.80 13.71
C GLY A 46 -1.05 -1.09 13.99
N ASP A 47 -1.04 0.24 14.04
CA ASP A 47 0.12 1.04 14.44
C ASP A 47 0.49 0.85 15.92
N ILE A 48 -0.48 0.61 16.80
CA ILE A 48 -0.25 0.21 18.20
C ILE A 48 0.35 -1.19 18.25
N ALA A 49 -0.19 -2.14 17.47
CA ALA A 49 0.35 -3.49 17.41
C ALA A 49 1.81 -3.50 16.91
N PHE A 50 2.14 -2.69 15.91
CA PHE A 50 3.51 -2.53 15.43
C PHE A 50 4.43 -1.91 16.50
N ALA A 51 3.99 -0.85 17.18
CA ALA A 51 4.75 -0.24 18.26
C ALA A 51 4.98 -1.24 19.42
N GLN A 52 4.00 -2.07 19.73
CA GLN A 52 4.14 -3.18 20.69
C GLN A 52 5.19 -4.20 20.20
N SER A 53 5.15 -4.60 18.93
CA SER A 53 6.15 -5.52 18.39
C SER A 53 7.57 -4.96 18.46
N CYS A 54 7.74 -3.66 18.20
CA CYS A 54 9.03 -2.99 18.40
C CYS A 54 9.51 -3.12 19.86
N LEU A 55 8.62 -2.97 20.83
CA LEU A 55 8.96 -3.13 22.25
C LEU A 55 9.35 -4.58 22.58
N GLU A 56 8.53 -5.55 22.18
CA GLU A 56 8.66 -6.97 22.54
C GLU A 56 9.88 -7.65 21.90
N THR A 57 10.29 -7.20 20.71
CA THR A 57 11.39 -7.78 19.94
C THR A 57 12.67 -6.95 19.97
N GLY A 58 12.70 -5.87 20.74
CA GLY A 58 13.82 -4.92 20.72
C GLY A 58 14.05 -4.33 19.33
N ASN A 59 12.99 -3.75 18.73
CA ASN A 59 13.00 -3.22 17.37
C ASN A 59 13.40 -4.29 16.32
N PHE A 60 12.82 -5.47 16.41
CA PHE A 60 13.07 -6.61 15.52
C PHE A 60 14.54 -7.08 15.47
N THR A 61 15.31 -6.80 16.50
CA THR A 61 16.65 -7.41 16.67
C THR A 61 16.56 -8.80 17.32
N PHE A 62 15.46 -9.07 18.02
CA PHE A 62 15.22 -10.27 18.83
C PHE A 62 16.31 -10.56 19.87
N LYS A 63 17.21 -9.61 20.12
CA LYS A 63 18.29 -9.76 21.09
C LYS A 63 17.72 -9.83 22.51
N GLY A 64 17.91 -10.97 23.15
CA GLY A 64 17.35 -11.23 24.48
C GLY A 64 15.84 -11.54 24.51
N SER A 65 15.19 -11.67 23.34
CA SER A 65 13.81 -12.11 23.25
C SER A 65 13.69 -13.62 23.43
N ALA A 66 12.56 -14.06 24.00
CA ALA A 66 12.20 -15.48 24.12
C ALA A 66 11.72 -16.10 22.79
N VAL A 67 11.41 -15.23 21.80
CA VAL A 67 10.96 -15.63 20.46
C VAL A 67 11.95 -15.17 19.40
N THR A 68 11.90 -15.79 18.22
CA THR A 68 12.79 -15.54 17.09
C THR A 68 11.97 -15.11 15.85
N LEU A 69 12.64 -14.53 14.85
CA LEU A 69 11.97 -14.01 13.65
C LEU A 69 11.23 -15.11 12.87
N ASP A 70 11.82 -16.31 12.76
CA ASP A 70 11.27 -17.46 12.05
C ASP A 70 9.99 -18.03 12.68
N GLN A 71 9.74 -17.75 13.97
CA GLN A 71 8.48 -18.10 14.62
C GLN A 71 7.29 -17.25 14.15
N ASN A 72 7.52 -16.13 13.45
CA ASN A 72 6.49 -15.16 13.11
C ASN A 72 5.69 -14.69 14.33
N ASN A 73 6.33 -14.61 15.49
CA ASN A 73 5.77 -14.19 16.77
C ASN A 73 6.42 -12.87 17.19
N PHE A 74 5.74 -11.78 16.95
CA PHE A 74 6.31 -10.42 17.13
C PHE A 74 5.87 -9.77 18.46
N ALA A 75 5.16 -10.53 19.28
CA ALA A 75 4.59 -10.01 20.53
C ALA A 75 4.72 -10.98 21.72
N GLY A 76 5.57 -12.02 21.59
CA GLY A 76 5.82 -12.97 22.66
C GLY A 76 4.61 -13.82 23.06
N ILE A 77 3.62 -13.98 22.17
CA ILE A 77 2.41 -14.76 22.52
C ILE A 77 2.79 -16.19 22.89
N GLY A 78 2.28 -16.65 24.05
CA GLY A 78 2.55 -17.98 24.58
C GLY A 78 3.81 -18.10 25.41
N VAL A 79 4.59 -17.04 25.59
CA VAL A 79 5.71 -16.99 26.54
C VAL A 79 5.15 -16.65 27.91
N THR A 80 4.84 -17.68 28.73
CA THR A 80 4.22 -17.49 30.06
C THR A 80 5.20 -17.69 31.21
N SER A 81 6.43 -18.14 30.92
CA SER A 81 7.51 -18.30 31.90
C SER A 81 8.88 -18.32 31.21
N ASN A 82 9.94 -18.10 31.98
CA ASN A 82 11.32 -18.17 31.49
C ASN A 82 11.62 -19.53 30.83
N GLY A 83 12.24 -19.50 29.65
CA GLY A 83 12.60 -20.70 28.89
C GLY A 83 11.54 -21.24 27.95
N MET A 84 10.32 -20.69 27.94
CA MET A 84 9.30 -21.06 26.96
C MET A 84 9.55 -20.39 25.62
N LYS A 85 9.40 -21.16 24.53
CA LYS A 85 9.61 -20.67 23.15
C LYS A 85 8.46 -19.84 22.60
N GLY A 86 7.31 -19.76 23.25
CA GLY A 86 6.12 -19.11 22.71
C GLY A 86 5.48 -19.87 21.55
N ASN A 87 4.47 -19.27 20.96
CA ASN A 87 3.78 -19.80 19.78
C ASN A 87 4.53 -19.47 18.48
N SER A 88 4.20 -20.21 17.42
CA SER A 88 4.73 -19.97 16.06
C SER A 88 3.61 -20.02 15.02
N TRP A 89 3.76 -19.24 13.94
CA TRP A 89 2.82 -19.21 12.81
C TRP A 89 3.53 -19.47 11.50
N LYS A 90 2.80 -19.98 10.50
CA LYS A 90 3.36 -20.32 9.19
C LYS A 90 3.82 -19.10 8.38
N THR A 91 3.20 -17.96 8.59
CA THR A 91 3.51 -16.73 7.86
C THR A 91 3.53 -15.52 8.79
N PRO A 92 4.27 -14.44 8.45
CA PRO A 92 4.25 -13.19 9.21
C PRO A 92 2.84 -12.62 9.37
N GLN A 93 2.04 -12.68 8.30
CA GLN A 93 0.66 -12.19 8.33
C GLN A 93 -0.20 -12.90 9.38
N LEU A 94 -0.08 -14.23 9.50
CA LEU A 94 -0.82 -14.98 10.51
C LEU A 94 -0.38 -14.65 11.93
N GLY A 95 0.92 -14.45 12.16
CA GLY A 95 1.43 -14.03 13.48
C GLY A 95 0.94 -12.63 13.86
N ILE A 96 0.94 -11.69 12.92
CA ILE A 96 0.40 -10.35 13.11
C ILE A 96 -1.11 -10.39 13.36
N ARG A 97 -1.86 -11.20 12.61
CA ARG A 97 -3.31 -11.42 12.85
C ARG A 97 -3.56 -11.95 14.27
N ALA A 98 -2.77 -12.92 14.73
CA ALA A 98 -2.89 -13.44 16.08
C ALA A 98 -2.68 -12.34 17.14
N GLN A 99 -1.69 -11.49 16.96
CA GLN A 99 -1.44 -10.35 17.84
C GLN A 99 -2.61 -9.34 17.83
N ILE A 100 -3.12 -9.00 16.66
CA ILE A 100 -4.28 -8.11 16.49
C ILE A 100 -5.51 -8.69 17.21
N GLN A 101 -5.78 -9.99 17.04
CA GLN A 101 -6.88 -10.68 17.71
C GLN A 101 -6.69 -10.70 19.23
N HIS A 102 -5.48 -10.90 19.70
CA HIS A 102 -5.15 -10.86 21.12
C HIS A 102 -5.37 -9.46 21.73
N LEU A 103 -4.96 -8.40 21.02
CA LEU A 103 -5.22 -7.01 21.41
C LEU A 103 -6.73 -6.71 21.42
N LYS A 104 -7.49 -7.20 20.43
CA LYS A 104 -8.96 -7.10 20.41
C LYS A 104 -9.59 -7.77 21.62
N ALA A 105 -9.07 -8.94 22.02
CA ALA A 105 -9.56 -9.63 23.21
C ALA A 105 -9.43 -8.78 24.47
N TYR A 106 -8.31 -8.09 24.66
CA TYR A 106 -8.14 -7.15 25.78
C TYR A 106 -9.04 -5.93 25.68
N ALA A 107 -9.25 -5.41 24.48
CA ALA A 107 -9.82 -4.07 24.28
C ALA A 107 -11.35 -4.07 24.03
N SER A 108 -11.97 -5.22 23.72
CA SER A 108 -13.38 -5.28 23.32
C SER A 108 -14.01 -6.65 23.57
N ASP A 109 -15.33 -6.65 23.74
CA ASP A 109 -16.16 -7.85 23.74
C ASP A 109 -16.66 -8.22 22.34
N ASP A 110 -16.39 -7.40 21.32
CA ASP A 110 -16.83 -7.64 19.95
C ASP A 110 -16.27 -8.97 19.41
N PRO A 111 -17.05 -9.70 18.63
CA PRO A 111 -16.59 -10.94 18.01
C PRO A 111 -15.46 -10.67 17.03
N LEU A 112 -14.62 -11.67 16.76
CA LEU A 112 -13.64 -11.62 15.70
C LEU A 112 -14.36 -11.58 14.34
N THR A 113 -13.79 -10.81 13.41
CA THR A 113 -14.31 -10.71 12.03
C THR A 113 -13.93 -11.93 11.20
N GLY A 114 -12.76 -12.54 11.48
CA GLY A 114 -12.27 -13.72 10.79
C GLY A 114 -12.04 -14.92 11.71
N ALA A 115 -11.55 -16.01 11.13
CA ALA A 115 -11.18 -17.20 11.91
C ALA A 115 -10.12 -16.85 12.96
N CYS A 116 -10.31 -17.35 14.18
CA CYS A 116 -9.35 -17.17 15.27
C CYS A 116 -8.06 -17.94 14.98
N VAL A 117 -6.94 -17.22 14.90
CA VAL A 117 -5.60 -17.77 14.73
C VAL A 117 -4.72 -17.56 15.96
N ASP A 118 -5.25 -16.89 16.98
CA ASP A 118 -4.59 -16.72 18.28
C ASP A 118 -4.97 -17.85 19.24
N PRO A 119 -4.04 -18.77 19.56
CA PRO A 119 -4.34 -19.89 20.46
C PRO A 119 -4.57 -19.45 21.91
N ARG A 120 -4.20 -18.20 22.22
CA ARG A 120 -4.33 -17.64 23.58
C ARG A 120 -5.58 -16.80 23.77
N PHE A 121 -6.33 -16.50 22.67
CA PHE A 121 -7.52 -15.63 22.68
C PHE A 121 -8.52 -15.96 23.79
N LYS A 122 -8.83 -17.25 23.95
CA LYS A 122 -9.82 -17.73 24.94
C LYS A 122 -9.39 -17.59 26.40
N TYR A 123 -8.10 -17.30 26.65
CA TYR A 123 -7.58 -17.15 28.01
C TYR A 123 -7.49 -15.68 28.44
N VAL A 124 -7.76 -14.75 27.52
CA VAL A 124 -7.77 -13.31 27.83
C VAL A 124 -9.09 -12.98 28.53
N ARG A 125 -9.01 -12.25 29.63
CA ARG A 125 -10.18 -11.58 30.21
C ARG A 125 -10.61 -10.49 29.25
N ARG A 126 -11.78 -10.67 28.63
CA ARG A 126 -12.27 -9.76 27.57
C ARG A 126 -12.54 -8.37 28.13
N ASN A 127 -12.31 -7.36 27.25
CA ASN A 127 -12.65 -5.95 27.49
C ASN A 127 -12.08 -5.38 28.82
N CYS A 128 -10.91 -5.81 29.23
CA CYS A 128 -10.30 -5.35 30.46
C CYS A 128 -9.21 -4.28 30.24
N ALA A 129 -8.86 -3.96 28.99
CA ALA A 129 -7.85 -2.98 28.64
C ALA A 129 -8.25 -2.21 27.38
N GLU A 130 -9.16 -1.24 27.47
CA GLU A 130 -9.59 -0.38 26.35
C GLU A 130 -8.47 0.52 25.85
N TYR A 131 -7.59 0.96 26.75
CA TYR A 131 -6.48 1.89 26.47
C TYR A 131 -5.14 1.16 26.49
N VAL A 132 -4.18 1.67 25.71
CA VAL A 132 -2.83 1.08 25.61
C VAL A 132 -2.13 1.00 26.97
N GLU A 133 -2.33 2.02 27.81
CA GLU A 133 -1.78 2.08 29.17
C GLU A 133 -2.25 0.90 30.04
N HIS A 134 -3.48 0.46 29.83
CA HIS A 134 -4.07 -0.66 30.56
C HIS A 134 -3.56 -2.03 30.10
N LEU A 135 -2.73 -2.11 29.06
CA LEU A 135 -1.99 -3.35 28.74
C LEU A 135 -0.92 -3.68 29.79
N GLY A 136 -0.48 -2.69 30.57
CA GLY A 136 0.33 -2.91 31.77
C GLY A 136 -0.54 -3.32 32.96
N ILE A 137 -0.28 -4.51 33.55
CA ILE A 137 -1.07 -5.04 34.67
C ILE A 137 -1.02 -4.10 35.89
N GLN A 138 0.11 -3.42 36.10
CA GLN A 138 0.30 -2.50 37.24
C GLN A 138 -0.50 -1.19 37.06
N GLU A 139 -0.66 -0.75 35.82
CA GLU A 139 -1.36 0.50 35.47
C GLU A 139 -2.86 0.28 35.20
N ASN A 140 -3.30 -0.97 35.06
CA ASN A 140 -4.69 -1.32 34.80
C ASN A 140 -5.51 -1.33 36.10
N PRO A 141 -6.58 -0.53 36.21
CA PRO A 141 -7.44 -0.52 37.40
C PRO A 141 -8.08 -1.89 37.75
N GLN A 142 -8.19 -2.79 36.76
CA GLN A 142 -8.73 -4.12 36.93
C GLN A 142 -7.66 -5.19 37.18
N HIS A 143 -6.38 -4.77 37.33
CA HIS A 143 -5.22 -5.66 37.51
C HIS A 143 -5.16 -6.80 36.48
N CYS A 144 -5.53 -6.52 35.24
CA CYS A 144 -5.38 -7.41 34.11
C CYS A 144 -4.59 -6.69 32.99
N GLY A 145 -4.01 -7.44 32.08
CA GLY A 145 -3.24 -6.83 30.99
C GLY A 145 -2.30 -7.83 30.34
N TRP A 146 -1.53 -7.31 29.41
CA TRP A 146 -0.58 -8.08 28.59
C TRP A 146 0.71 -8.40 29.37
N ALA A 147 1.27 -7.40 30.06
CA ALA A 147 2.57 -7.52 30.71
C ALA A 147 2.58 -6.98 32.14
N ALA A 148 3.38 -7.63 32.99
CA ALA A 148 3.57 -7.22 34.38
C ALA A 148 4.60 -6.10 34.57
N GLY A 149 5.36 -5.76 33.53
CA GLY A 149 6.40 -4.72 33.58
C GLY A 149 5.82 -3.32 33.76
N LYS A 150 6.43 -2.53 34.65
CA LYS A 150 6.02 -1.15 34.90
C LYS A 150 6.10 -0.28 33.62
N ASP A 151 5.11 0.58 33.47
CA ASP A 151 5.00 1.55 32.36
C ASP A 151 4.93 0.88 30.97
N TYR A 152 4.42 -0.37 30.92
CA TYR A 152 4.38 -1.13 29.66
C TYR A 152 3.64 -0.39 28.54
N GLY A 153 2.42 0.05 28.79
CA GLY A 153 1.64 0.78 27.80
C GLY A 153 2.22 2.16 27.44
N LYS A 154 2.82 2.84 28.41
CA LYS A 154 3.52 4.12 28.13
C LYS A 154 4.70 3.95 27.19
N LYS A 155 5.47 2.86 27.31
CA LYS A 155 6.58 2.55 26.39
C LYS A 155 6.07 2.32 24.96
N ILE A 156 4.94 1.61 24.79
CA ILE A 156 4.29 1.47 23.49
C ILE A 156 3.88 2.81 22.91
N ILE A 157 3.25 3.68 23.71
CA ILE A 157 2.85 5.02 23.28
C ILE A 157 4.06 5.88 22.90
N GLN A 158 5.15 5.79 23.65
CA GLN A 158 6.39 6.51 23.33
C GLN A 158 6.96 6.07 21.97
N ILE A 159 6.98 4.77 21.69
CA ILE A 159 7.38 4.23 20.38
C ILE A 159 6.44 4.74 19.30
N LEU A 160 5.13 4.67 19.51
CA LEU A 160 4.14 5.17 18.56
C LEU A 160 4.34 6.67 18.27
N ASN A 161 4.57 7.49 19.30
CA ASN A 161 4.85 8.92 19.12
C ASN A 161 6.14 9.15 18.30
N ASN A 162 7.17 8.34 18.53
CA ASN A 162 8.38 8.38 17.72
C ASN A 162 8.14 7.97 16.26
N ILE A 163 7.22 7.04 16.01
CA ILE A 163 6.80 6.65 14.65
C ILE A 163 6.06 7.82 13.98
N LEU A 164 5.16 8.49 14.69
CA LEU A 164 4.33 9.58 14.16
C LEU A 164 5.11 10.84 13.80
N VAL A 165 6.26 11.09 14.45
CA VAL A 165 7.15 12.21 14.10
C VAL A 165 8.13 11.88 12.98
N GLU A 166 8.24 10.60 12.59
CA GLU A 166 8.95 10.26 11.37
C GLU A 166 8.28 10.99 10.23
N LYS A 167 9.05 11.78 9.51
CA LYS A 167 8.58 12.28 8.21
C LYS A 167 8.23 11.06 7.39
N GLU A 168 7.07 11.06 6.77
CA GLU A 168 6.85 10.10 5.69
C GLU A 168 8.07 10.22 4.78
N THR A 169 8.97 9.25 4.90
CA THR A 169 10.07 9.22 3.97
C THR A 169 9.43 8.78 2.66
N ALA A 170 9.23 9.74 1.78
CA ALA A 170 9.61 9.46 0.40
C ALA A 170 10.92 8.67 0.53
N GLU A 171 10.93 7.44 0.02
CA GLU A 171 12.09 6.55 0.13
C GLU A 171 13.36 7.39 -0.03
N LYS A 172 14.38 7.23 0.84
CA LYS A 172 15.69 7.88 0.64
C LYS A 172 16.35 7.27 -0.60
N GLY A 173 15.87 7.67 -1.73
CA GLY A 173 16.15 7.34 -3.08
C GLY A 173 15.46 8.34 -3.99
N ASP A 174 14.45 9.03 -3.48
CA ASP A 174 13.74 10.05 -4.24
C ASP A 174 14.21 11.48 -3.87
N LYS A 175 15.34 11.88 -4.37
CA LYS A 175 15.48 13.20 -4.95
C LYS A 175 14.36 13.30 -5.96
N GLY A 176 13.32 14.12 -5.67
CA GLY A 176 12.11 14.24 -6.42
C GLY A 176 12.17 13.62 -7.81
N MET A 177 11.61 12.43 -7.99
CA MET A 177 11.60 11.74 -9.28
C MET A 177 10.99 12.64 -10.33
N LYS A 178 11.45 12.52 -11.55
CA LYS A 178 10.90 13.23 -12.68
C LYS A 178 10.03 12.29 -13.50
N TYR A 179 8.73 12.58 -13.50
CA TYR A 179 7.73 11.80 -14.21
C TYR A 179 7.35 12.41 -15.52
N PHE A 180 7.16 11.57 -16.53
CA PHE A 180 6.48 11.93 -17.76
C PHE A 180 5.08 11.31 -17.74
N ILE A 181 4.05 12.14 -17.70
CA ILE A 181 2.65 11.71 -17.65
C ILE A 181 2.02 12.05 -18.98
N CYS A 182 1.62 11.07 -19.77
CA CYS A 182 0.91 11.33 -21.00
C CYS A 182 -0.49 10.71 -21.03
N VAL A 183 -1.41 11.44 -21.66
CA VAL A 183 -2.75 10.98 -21.96
C VAL A 183 -2.68 10.13 -23.22
N GLY A 184 -3.08 8.86 -23.12
CA GLY A 184 -3.22 8.00 -24.28
C GLY A 184 -4.21 8.59 -25.29
N HIS A 185 -3.98 8.32 -26.58
CA HIS A 185 -4.81 8.80 -27.66
C HIS A 185 -4.72 10.30 -27.97
N ALA A 186 -5.39 10.73 -29.03
CA ALA A 186 -5.43 12.10 -29.49
C ALA A 186 -6.80 12.49 -30.05
N ASN A 187 -7.07 13.79 -30.06
CA ASN A 187 -8.15 14.37 -30.81
C ASN A 187 -7.61 14.82 -32.18
N TYR A 188 -8.03 14.14 -33.24
CA TYR A 188 -7.59 14.43 -34.60
C TYR A 188 -8.25 15.67 -35.22
N GLY A 189 -9.18 16.32 -34.49
CA GLY A 189 -9.99 17.40 -35.00
C GLY A 189 -11.28 16.89 -35.70
N GLY A 190 -12.16 17.81 -36.04
CA GLY A 190 -13.40 17.50 -36.74
C GLY A 190 -14.34 16.52 -35.99
N GLY A 191 -14.16 16.37 -34.70
CA GLY A 191 -14.94 15.43 -33.88
C GLY A 191 -14.38 14.01 -33.81
N VAL A 192 -13.22 13.75 -34.44
CA VAL A 192 -12.58 12.43 -34.45
C VAL A 192 -11.60 12.31 -33.30
N ILE A 193 -11.83 11.34 -32.40
CA ILE A 193 -10.94 10.99 -31.30
C ILE A 193 -10.52 9.53 -31.47
N SER A 194 -9.23 9.22 -31.32
CA SER A 194 -8.69 7.86 -31.56
C SER A 194 -8.98 6.87 -30.43
N SER A 195 -9.59 7.31 -29.34
CA SER A 195 -9.85 6.50 -28.14
C SER A 195 -11.14 5.69 -28.21
N ALA A 196 -11.27 4.73 -27.31
CA ALA A 196 -12.52 4.06 -27.03
C ALA A 196 -13.58 5.05 -26.49
N ASP A 197 -14.85 4.78 -26.82
CA ASP A 197 -16.02 5.53 -26.34
C ASP A 197 -17.04 4.61 -25.73
N GLY A 198 -17.05 4.56 -24.41
CA GLY A 198 -17.96 3.75 -23.59
C GLY A 198 -19.30 4.41 -23.28
N THR A 199 -19.53 5.66 -23.72
CA THR A 199 -20.72 6.44 -23.34
C THR A 199 -22.04 5.76 -23.67
N LYS A 200 -22.10 5.03 -24.79
CA LYS A 200 -23.29 4.25 -25.19
C LYS A 200 -23.65 3.09 -24.23
N TYR A 201 -22.68 2.66 -23.41
CA TYR A 201 -22.85 1.63 -22.39
C TYR A 201 -23.02 2.22 -20.98
N GLY A 202 -23.12 3.54 -20.85
CA GLY A 202 -23.22 4.25 -19.59
C GLY A 202 -21.89 4.49 -18.89
N GLY A 203 -20.80 4.34 -19.60
CA GLY A 203 -19.43 4.68 -19.19
C GLY A 203 -18.98 6.04 -19.74
N VAL A 204 -17.68 6.15 -20.11
CA VAL A 204 -17.04 7.41 -20.52
C VAL A 204 -16.25 7.25 -21.82
N ASN A 205 -15.92 8.40 -22.44
CA ASN A 205 -14.89 8.43 -23.48
C ASN A 205 -13.50 8.46 -22.83
N GLU A 206 -12.66 7.51 -23.18
CA GLU A 206 -11.35 7.29 -22.58
C GLU A 206 -10.42 8.51 -22.64
N TYR A 207 -10.26 9.11 -23.82
CA TYR A 207 -9.40 10.30 -24.00
C TYR A 207 -9.89 11.48 -23.16
N LYS A 208 -11.20 11.76 -23.19
CA LYS A 208 -11.77 12.89 -22.44
C LYS A 208 -11.56 12.71 -20.95
N TYR A 209 -11.82 11.51 -20.43
CA TYR A 209 -11.62 11.18 -19.02
C TYR A 209 -10.15 11.36 -18.60
N ASN A 210 -9.23 10.74 -19.32
CA ASN A 210 -7.81 10.81 -18.99
C ASN A 210 -7.24 12.23 -19.17
N LYS A 211 -7.76 13.03 -20.11
CA LYS A 211 -7.41 14.44 -20.28
C LYS A 211 -7.80 15.29 -19.07
N GLU A 212 -8.93 14.98 -18.42
CA GLU A 212 -9.35 15.62 -17.17
C GLU A 212 -8.57 15.10 -15.96
N LEU A 213 -8.27 13.80 -15.90
CA LEU A 213 -7.56 13.16 -14.80
C LEU A 213 -6.08 13.57 -14.71
N ALA A 214 -5.38 13.62 -15.84
CA ALA A 214 -3.93 13.76 -15.89
C ALA A 214 -3.38 15.01 -15.17
N PRO A 215 -3.98 16.21 -15.24
CA PRO A 215 -3.56 17.36 -14.45
C PRO A 215 -3.64 17.13 -12.94
N HIS A 216 -4.59 16.33 -12.46
CA HIS A 216 -4.70 15.98 -11.05
C HIS A 216 -3.58 15.02 -10.62
N VAL A 217 -3.23 14.06 -11.48
CA VAL A 217 -2.09 13.16 -11.24
C VAL A 217 -0.79 13.96 -11.12
N VAL A 218 -0.54 14.90 -12.04
CA VAL A 218 0.62 15.80 -11.98
C VAL A 218 0.65 16.58 -10.67
N LYS A 219 -0.46 17.22 -10.31
CA LYS A 219 -0.56 18.01 -9.07
C LYS A 219 -0.30 17.16 -7.81
N TRP A 220 -0.75 15.90 -7.79
CA TRP A 220 -0.49 15.00 -6.65
C TRP A 220 0.98 14.59 -6.58
N LEU A 221 1.63 14.32 -7.72
CA LEU A 221 3.06 14.04 -7.79
C LEU A 221 3.89 15.24 -7.30
N GLU A 222 3.55 16.45 -7.74
CA GLU A 222 4.21 17.69 -7.30
C GLU A 222 4.02 17.94 -5.80
N LYS A 223 2.81 17.71 -5.28
CA LYS A 223 2.54 17.79 -3.83
C LYS A 223 3.34 16.76 -3.03
N ALA A 224 3.64 15.62 -3.64
CA ALA A 224 4.48 14.57 -3.03
C ALA A 224 6.00 14.88 -3.13
N GLY A 225 6.39 16.03 -3.71
CA GLY A 225 7.79 16.45 -3.82
C GLY A 225 8.50 15.97 -5.08
N HIS A 226 7.75 15.51 -6.08
CA HIS A 226 8.27 15.10 -7.38
C HIS A 226 8.14 16.21 -8.44
N THR A 227 8.81 16.03 -9.57
CA THR A 227 8.57 16.83 -10.77
C THR A 227 7.75 16.00 -11.75
N ALA A 228 6.70 16.55 -12.33
CA ALA A 228 5.90 15.86 -13.33
C ALA A 228 5.66 16.74 -14.56
N VAL A 229 5.89 16.19 -15.74
CA VAL A 229 5.61 16.84 -17.03
C VAL A 229 4.39 16.19 -17.64
N LEU A 230 3.36 17.00 -17.92
CA LEU A 230 2.14 16.56 -18.59
C LEU A 230 2.32 16.67 -20.10
N CYS A 231 2.01 15.58 -20.80
CA CYS A 231 1.97 15.54 -22.26
C CYS A 231 0.56 15.15 -22.75
N ILE A 232 -0.04 16.04 -23.50
CA ILE A 232 -1.30 15.83 -24.22
C ILE A 232 -1.03 16.12 -25.68
N ALA A 233 -1.45 15.23 -26.56
CA ALA A 233 -1.31 15.44 -28.00
C ALA A 233 -2.04 16.71 -28.47
N PRO A 234 -1.42 17.53 -29.33
CA PRO A 234 -2.05 18.76 -29.84
C PRO A 234 -3.24 18.43 -30.75
N GLU A 235 -4.38 19.03 -30.46
CA GLU A 235 -5.64 18.77 -31.14
C GLU A 235 -5.53 19.14 -32.62
N GLY A 236 -6.01 18.27 -33.50
CA GLY A 236 -6.04 18.46 -34.95
C GLY A 236 -4.67 18.47 -35.64
N LYS A 237 -3.62 17.98 -34.97
CA LYS A 237 -2.25 17.94 -35.52
C LYS A 237 -1.76 16.51 -35.82
N LEU A 238 -2.40 15.53 -35.28
CA LEU A 238 -2.07 14.11 -35.50
C LEU A 238 -3.27 13.44 -36.17
N HIS A 239 -3.01 12.45 -37.03
CA HIS A 239 -4.05 11.86 -37.86
C HIS A 239 -3.98 10.33 -37.92
N SER A 240 -3.07 9.72 -37.16
CA SER A 240 -2.91 8.27 -37.07
C SER A 240 -2.32 7.84 -35.73
N LEU A 241 -2.56 6.59 -35.37
CA LEU A 241 -2.00 5.98 -34.16
C LEU A 241 -0.46 5.99 -34.19
N ASN A 242 0.16 5.80 -35.34
CA ASN A 242 1.62 5.87 -35.47
C ASN A 242 2.14 7.29 -35.17
N GLU A 243 1.46 8.32 -35.63
CA GLU A 243 1.83 9.72 -35.33
C GLU A 243 1.68 10.01 -33.84
N GLU A 244 0.60 9.53 -33.20
CA GLU A 244 0.42 9.67 -31.76
C GLU A 244 1.57 9.07 -30.96
N ILE A 245 1.87 7.78 -31.22
CA ILE A 245 2.91 7.05 -30.50
C ILE A 245 4.28 7.73 -30.72
N ASN A 246 4.59 8.12 -31.94
CA ASN A 246 5.85 8.82 -32.28
C ASN A 246 5.91 10.19 -31.62
N TYR A 247 4.80 10.92 -31.55
CA TYR A 247 4.71 12.20 -30.84
C TYR A 247 5.04 12.02 -29.35
N PHE A 248 4.37 11.13 -28.66
CA PHE A 248 4.60 10.91 -27.23
C PHE A 248 6.03 10.44 -26.92
N ILE A 249 6.59 9.56 -27.75
CA ILE A 249 7.99 9.12 -27.62
C ILE A 249 8.94 10.28 -27.88
N GLY A 250 8.67 11.11 -28.89
CA GLY A 250 9.46 12.28 -29.20
C GLY A 250 9.46 13.32 -28.07
N GLU A 251 8.32 13.54 -27.42
CA GLU A 251 8.22 14.43 -26.27
C GLU A 251 8.96 13.85 -25.03
N GLU A 252 8.81 12.54 -24.77
CA GLU A 252 9.53 11.86 -23.68
C GLU A 252 11.05 11.92 -23.91
N HIS A 253 11.50 11.81 -25.15
CA HIS A 253 12.93 11.86 -25.48
C HIS A 253 13.60 13.23 -25.34
N LYS A 254 12.83 14.30 -25.14
CA LYS A 254 13.38 15.67 -24.98
C LYS A 254 14.10 15.86 -23.64
N ASP A 255 13.84 14.99 -22.66
CA ASP A 255 14.43 15.11 -21.34
C ASP A 255 14.71 13.72 -20.74
N ASN A 256 15.28 13.69 -19.53
CA ASN A 256 15.48 12.46 -18.78
C ASN A 256 14.40 12.33 -17.70
N TYR A 257 13.65 11.25 -17.73
CA TYR A 257 12.61 10.93 -16.77
C TYR A 257 12.97 9.63 -16.04
N ASP A 258 12.55 9.53 -14.77
CA ASP A 258 12.72 8.31 -13.97
C ASP A 258 11.61 7.28 -14.26
N LEU A 259 10.42 7.79 -14.58
CA LEU A 259 9.27 6.98 -14.96
C LEU A 259 8.39 7.71 -15.98
N ALA A 260 8.04 7.01 -17.05
CA ALA A 260 7.04 7.45 -18.03
C ALA A 260 5.74 6.66 -17.82
N VAL A 261 4.63 7.37 -17.73
CA VAL A 261 3.31 6.79 -17.48
C VAL A 261 2.36 7.22 -18.58
N GLN A 262 1.74 6.25 -19.25
CA GLN A 262 0.66 6.53 -20.19
C GLN A 262 -0.68 6.11 -19.57
N LEU A 263 -1.64 7.03 -19.57
CA LEU A 263 -2.97 6.83 -18.99
C LEU A 263 -3.94 6.36 -20.07
N HIS A 264 -4.53 5.20 -19.85
CA HIS A 264 -5.55 4.59 -20.71
C HIS A 264 -6.74 4.09 -19.89
N LEU A 265 -7.82 3.79 -20.56
CA LEU A 265 -8.96 3.03 -20.08
C LEU A 265 -9.22 1.88 -21.06
N ASN A 266 -9.41 0.70 -20.53
CA ASN A 266 -9.71 -0.47 -21.32
C ASN A 266 -11.14 -0.38 -21.94
N ALA A 267 -11.38 -1.14 -22.98
CA ALA A 267 -12.70 -1.34 -23.57
C ALA A 267 -12.80 -2.73 -24.23
N PHE A 268 -13.96 -3.33 -24.14
CA PHE A 268 -14.18 -4.63 -24.81
C PHE A 268 -15.61 -4.82 -25.31
N ASN A 269 -16.54 -5.21 -24.45
CA ASN A 269 -17.90 -5.60 -24.84
C ASN A 269 -18.99 -5.07 -23.91
N GLY A 270 -18.68 -4.12 -23.06
CA GLY A 270 -19.58 -3.57 -22.05
C GLY A 270 -19.75 -4.41 -20.78
N SER A 271 -19.15 -5.61 -20.74
CA SER A 271 -19.23 -6.52 -19.57
C SER A 271 -17.88 -6.82 -18.92
N ALA A 272 -16.77 -6.70 -19.66
CA ALA A 272 -15.44 -6.82 -19.08
C ALA A 272 -15.18 -5.69 -18.08
N HIS A 273 -14.47 -5.97 -16.99
CA HIS A 273 -14.26 -5.05 -15.88
C HIS A 273 -12.90 -5.25 -15.21
N GLY A 274 -12.45 -4.26 -14.44
CA GLY A 274 -11.25 -4.33 -13.63
C GLY A 274 -10.08 -3.51 -14.17
N THR A 275 -8.95 -3.57 -13.47
CA THR A 275 -7.73 -2.80 -13.74
C THR A 275 -6.58 -3.70 -14.14
N GLU A 276 -5.75 -3.25 -15.07
CA GLU A 276 -4.51 -3.92 -15.47
C GLU A 276 -3.44 -2.90 -15.85
N VAL A 277 -2.17 -3.26 -15.67
CA VAL A 277 -1.05 -2.36 -15.97
C VAL A 277 0.01 -3.12 -16.76
N TYR A 278 0.50 -2.51 -17.82
CA TYR A 278 1.46 -3.11 -18.72
C TYR A 278 2.85 -2.49 -18.62
N ALA A 279 3.86 -3.34 -18.75
CA ALA A 279 5.26 -2.95 -18.81
C ALA A 279 5.98 -3.73 -19.90
N TYR A 280 7.18 -3.23 -20.29
CA TYR A 280 7.98 -3.91 -21.32
C TYR A 280 8.85 -5.06 -20.75
N ASN A 281 9.36 -4.91 -19.52
CA ASN A 281 10.33 -5.82 -18.92
C ASN A 281 10.11 -6.00 -17.41
N ALA A 282 10.93 -6.85 -16.77
CA ALA A 282 10.81 -7.18 -15.35
C ALA A 282 10.97 -5.96 -14.42
N GLU A 283 11.79 -4.97 -14.76
CA GLU A 283 11.97 -3.76 -13.95
C GLU A 283 10.73 -2.85 -14.03
N GLY A 284 10.14 -2.71 -15.21
CA GLY A 284 8.86 -2.03 -15.38
C GLY A 284 7.72 -2.77 -14.70
N LEU A 285 7.75 -4.12 -14.72
CA LEU A 285 6.71 -4.94 -14.09
C LEU A 285 6.62 -4.71 -12.57
N LYS A 286 7.74 -4.47 -11.89
CA LYS A 286 7.74 -4.14 -10.45
C LYS A 286 6.93 -2.87 -10.15
N VAL A 287 7.05 -1.86 -11.01
CA VAL A 287 6.28 -0.61 -10.89
C VAL A 287 4.82 -0.86 -11.25
N ALA A 288 4.58 -1.54 -12.38
CA ALA A 288 3.23 -1.89 -12.84
C ALA A 288 2.44 -2.68 -11.78
N ASP A 289 3.07 -3.65 -11.11
CA ASP A 289 2.45 -4.45 -10.05
C ASP A 289 2.05 -3.59 -8.84
N ARG A 290 2.90 -2.65 -8.42
CA ARG A 290 2.58 -1.72 -7.32
C ARG A 290 1.39 -0.82 -7.66
N ILE A 291 1.34 -0.30 -8.90
CA ILE A 291 0.23 0.53 -9.37
C ILE A 291 -1.05 -0.30 -9.45
N CYS A 292 -1.00 -1.47 -10.11
CA CYS A 292 -2.14 -2.36 -10.28
C CYS A 292 -2.77 -2.75 -8.93
N LYS A 293 -1.95 -3.15 -7.94
CA LYS A 293 -2.41 -3.45 -6.58
C LYS A 293 -3.11 -2.28 -5.89
N LYS A 294 -2.70 -1.04 -6.18
CA LYS A 294 -3.36 0.15 -5.64
C LYS A 294 -4.71 0.40 -6.33
N LEU A 295 -4.76 0.28 -7.65
CA LEU A 295 -6.01 0.40 -8.41
C LEU A 295 -6.99 -0.73 -8.06
N ALA A 296 -6.49 -1.93 -7.78
CA ALA A 296 -7.28 -3.08 -7.33
C ALA A 296 -7.95 -2.91 -5.96
N THR A 297 -7.67 -1.83 -5.24
CA THR A 297 -8.48 -1.46 -4.05
C THR A 297 -9.84 -0.87 -4.43
N VAL A 298 -10.04 -0.50 -5.69
CA VAL A 298 -11.27 0.08 -6.24
C VAL A 298 -11.90 -0.85 -7.25
N TRP A 299 -11.08 -1.40 -8.18
CA TRP A 299 -11.54 -2.25 -9.29
C TRP A 299 -11.03 -3.69 -9.15
N THR A 300 -11.62 -4.61 -9.88
CA THR A 300 -11.17 -6.01 -9.94
C THR A 300 -9.74 -6.08 -10.44
N ASP A 301 -8.87 -6.81 -9.72
CA ASP A 301 -7.47 -7.02 -10.10
C ASP A 301 -7.35 -7.97 -11.30
N ARG A 302 -6.86 -7.47 -12.44
CA ARG A 302 -6.51 -8.26 -13.62
C ARG A 302 -5.01 -8.49 -13.75
N GLY A 303 -4.23 -7.87 -12.86
CA GLY A 303 -2.79 -8.04 -12.71
C GLY A 303 -1.94 -7.13 -13.59
N ALA A 304 -0.67 -7.03 -13.20
CA ALA A 304 0.35 -6.40 -14.02
C ALA A 304 0.99 -7.41 -14.96
N GLN A 305 1.26 -7.03 -16.23
CA GLN A 305 1.72 -7.93 -17.27
C GLN A 305 2.88 -7.33 -18.07
N ILE A 306 3.78 -8.22 -18.54
CA ILE A 306 4.78 -7.84 -19.54
C ILE A 306 4.14 -7.98 -20.93
N LYS A 307 4.08 -6.86 -21.68
CA LYS A 307 3.62 -6.81 -23.07
C LYS A 307 4.71 -6.22 -23.96
N THR A 308 5.55 -7.08 -24.53
CA THR A 308 6.70 -6.67 -25.37
C THR A 308 6.28 -6.06 -26.72
N GLY A 309 5.02 -6.25 -27.14
CA GLY A 309 4.46 -5.70 -28.37
C GLY A 309 4.03 -4.23 -28.27
N LEU A 310 3.89 -3.69 -27.05
CA LEU A 310 3.50 -2.29 -26.88
C LEU A 310 4.67 -1.36 -27.22
N TYR A 311 4.49 -0.59 -28.31
CA TYR A 311 5.54 0.27 -28.84
C TYR A 311 5.93 1.38 -27.86
N TRP A 312 4.97 1.97 -27.14
CA TRP A 312 5.19 2.96 -26.10
C TRP A 312 6.18 2.47 -25.05
N THR A 313 5.84 1.44 -24.29
CA THR A 313 6.69 0.94 -23.19
C THR A 313 8.04 0.39 -23.64
N ARG A 314 8.16 0.02 -24.93
CA ARG A 314 9.39 -0.50 -25.52
C ARG A 314 10.36 0.58 -25.97
N LYS A 315 9.88 1.77 -26.38
CA LYS A 315 10.68 2.80 -27.07
C LYS A 315 10.97 4.03 -26.22
N THR A 316 10.31 4.22 -25.09
CA THR A 316 10.68 5.28 -24.13
C THR A 316 12.10 5.05 -23.58
N LYS A 317 12.82 6.12 -23.29
CA LYS A 317 14.11 6.08 -22.60
C LYS A 317 13.94 5.74 -21.13
N ALA A 318 12.96 6.37 -20.49
CA ALA A 318 12.60 6.09 -19.11
C ALA A 318 11.99 4.68 -18.96
N LYS A 319 12.05 4.13 -17.75
CA LYS A 319 11.17 3.02 -17.39
C LYS A 319 9.73 3.44 -17.67
N ALA A 320 8.94 2.59 -18.34
CA ALA A 320 7.61 3.00 -18.75
C ALA A 320 6.54 1.96 -18.35
N VAL A 321 5.37 2.49 -18.02
CA VAL A 321 4.15 1.73 -17.79
C VAL A 321 2.98 2.31 -18.56
N LEU A 322 2.05 1.44 -18.97
CA LEU A 322 0.76 1.80 -19.53
C LEU A 322 -0.32 1.30 -18.58
N ILE A 323 -1.16 2.22 -18.11
CA ILE A 323 -2.18 1.93 -17.11
C ILE A 323 -3.55 1.86 -17.79
N GLU A 324 -4.19 0.72 -17.72
CA GLU A 324 -5.61 0.50 -18.04
C GLU A 324 -6.39 0.57 -16.73
N SER A 325 -6.80 1.76 -16.32
CA SER A 325 -7.33 1.98 -14.97
C SER A 325 -8.61 1.20 -14.70
N PHE A 326 -9.52 1.15 -15.68
CA PHE A 326 -10.79 0.41 -15.66
C PHE A 326 -11.36 0.30 -17.07
N PHE A 327 -12.49 -0.39 -17.26
CA PHE A 327 -13.15 -0.51 -18.57
C PHE A 327 -14.11 0.68 -18.80
N CYS A 328 -13.78 1.55 -19.74
CA CYS A 328 -14.56 2.77 -20.05
C CYS A 328 -15.97 2.44 -20.58
N ASP A 329 -16.19 1.25 -21.12
CA ASP A 329 -17.47 0.75 -21.60
C ASP A 329 -18.23 -0.12 -20.57
N ASN A 330 -17.76 -0.18 -19.31
CA ASN A 330 -18.45 -0.87 -18.23
C ASN A 330 -18.99 0.13 -17.21
N LYS A 331 -20.30 0.14 -17.04
CA LYS A 331 -20.98 1.07 -16.13
C LYS A 331 -20.57 0.87 -14.66
N SER A 332 -20.37 -0.37 -14.22
CA SER A 332 -19.95 -0.67 -12.85
C SER A 332 -18.54 -0.17 -12.53
N ASP A 333 -17.65 -0.20 -13.51
CA ASP A 333 -16.28 0.28 -13.32
C ASP A 333 -16.21 1.80 -13.22
N TYR A 334 -17.14 2.50 -13.91
CA TYR A 334 -17.18 3.95 -13.94
C TYR A 334 -17.92 4.57 -12.73
N GLN A 335 -18.88 3.89 -12.14
CA GLN A 335 -19.65 4.36 -10.98
C GLN A 335 -18.96 4.15 -9.63
#